data_00ebbf8f7f56a7cdaba0b914bd28c880
#
_entry.id   00ebbf8f7f56a7cdaba0b914bd28c880
#
_cell.length_a   1.000
_cell.length_b   1.000
_cell.length_c   1.000
_cell.angle_alpha   90.00
_cell.angle_beta   90.00
_cell.angle_gamma   90.00
#
_symmetry.space_group_name_H-M   'P 1'
#
loop_
_entity.id
_entity.type
_entity.pdbx_description
1 polymer ?
#
loop_
_entity_poly.entity_id
_entity_poly.type
_entity_poly.pdbx_seq_one_letter_code
_entity_poly.pdbx_strand_id
1 'polypeptide(L)'
;MCGITVSFGKSLSAKLHNQMTKDLIHRGPDSKNILSINKNLLFGHNRLKIIDLSNKANQPMSSNKCSLVFNGIIYNYLELKEELKENFYFKTASDTEVILAAYLKWGSECFKKFIGMFSIVIWDDRLKKLIVARDRLGIKPLYYKIFKDCIYISSEVKPLLRVADYKINKNVIYNYFNFSLYEHKENTFFENILQFSPGYVFQIDRNIKIKKKNIGHFLI
;
A
#
# COMPACT_ATOMS: atom_id res chain seq x y z
N MET A 1 10.15 9.62 2.69
CA MET A 1 8.91 8.93 2.22
C MET A 1 8.78 7.62 3.00
N CYS A 2 7.57 7.25 3.42
CA CYS A 2 7.38 5.99 4.16
C CYS A 2 7.63 4.75 3.31
N GLY A 3 7.91 3.62 3.96
CA GLY A 3 8.05 2.31 3.33
C GLY A 3 6.95 1.37 3.80
N ILE A 4 6.26 0.72 2.84
CA ILE A 4 5.21 -0.27 3.12
C ILE A 4 5.70 -1.65 2.72
N THR A 5 5.40 -2.66 3.54
CA THR A 5 5.46 -4.07 3.18
C THR A 5 4.20 -4.79 3.66
N VAL A 6 3.68 -5.70 2.82
CA VAL A 6 2.55 -6.57 3.18
C VAL A 6 2.86 -7.98 2.68
N SER A 7 2.56 -8.96 3.51
CA SER A 7 2.57 -10.38 3.12
C SER A 7 1.21 -10.99 3.46
N PHE A 8 0.53 -11.54 2.47
CA PHE A 8 -0.80 -12.11 2.62
C PHE A 8 -0.91 -13.47 1.92
N GLY A 9 -1.36 -14.49 2.62
CA GLY A 9 -1.50 -15.86 2.10
C GLY A 9 -1.34 -16.93 3.18
N LYS A 10 -1.29 -18.20 2.79
CA LYS A 10 -1.29 -19.32 3.74
C LYS A 10 0.11 -19.67 4.28
N SER A 11 1.15 -19.50 3.46
CA SER A 11 2.52 -19.96 3.74
C SER A 11 3.46 -18.79 4.02
N LEU A 12 3.14 -17.95 5.02
CA LEU A 12 3.93 -16.77 5.35
C LEU A 12 5.15 -17.09 6.20
N SER A 13 6.25 -16.37 5.93
CA SER A 13 7.45 -16.35 6.77
C SER A 13 7.60 -14.99 7.44
N ALA A 14 7.45 -14.95 8.76
CA ALA A 14 7.69 -13.73 9.54
C ALA A 14 9.15 -13.25 9.43
N LYS A 15 10.12 -14.16 9.31
CA LYS A 15 11.54 -13.83 9.07
C LYS A 15 11.73 -13.10 7.74
N LEU A 16 11.13 -13.63 6.67
CA LEU A 16 11.18 -12.99 5.34
C LEU A 16 10.52 -11.61 5.38
N HIS A 17 9.31 -11.49 5.96
CA HIS A 17 8.60 -10.23 6.06
C HIS A 17 9.40 -9.16 6.84
N ASN A 18 10.07 -9.56 7.94
CA ASN A 18 10.94 -8.64 8.69
C ASN A 18 12.15 -8.18 7.86
N GLN A 19 12.75 -9.07 7.05
CA GLN A 19 13.84 -8.70 6.13
C GLN A 19 13.36 -7.73 5.05
N MET A 20 12.20 -7.99 4.44
CA MET A 20 11.55 -7.09 3.47
C MET A 20 11.32 -5.70 4.07
N THR A 21 10.83 -5.63 5.32
CA THR A 21 10.61 -4.35 6.00
C THR A 21 11.93 -3.64 6.31
N LYS A 22 12.98 -4.37 6.69
CA LYS A 22 14.33 -3.80 6.92
C LYS A 22 14.93 -3.17 5.65
N ASP A 23 14.67 -3.74 4.48
CA ASP A 23 15.17 -3.21 3.21
C ASP A 23 14.65 -1.81 2.89
N LEU A 24 13.57 -1.38 3.53
CA LEU A 24 12.94 -0.07 3.33
C LEU A 24 13.27 0.96 4.42
N ILE A 25 14.24 0.70 5.31
CA ILE A 25 14.56 1.60 6.42
C ILE A 25 14.98 3.01 5.94
N HIS A 26 15.65 3.09 4.78
CA HIS A 26 16.05 4.35 4.15
C HIS A 26 14.85 5.24 3.77
N ARG A 27 13.65 4.68 3.60
CA ARG A 27 12.43 5.44 3.30
C ARG A 27 11.81 6.08 4.52
N GLY A 28 12.01 5.49 5.70
CA GLY A 28 11.39 5.98 6.94
C GLY A 28 12.19 5.53 8.15
N PRO A 29 13.23 6.29 8.51
CA PRO A 29 14.14 5.91 9.60
C PRO A 29 13.56 6.17 11.00
N ASP A 30 12.48 6.97 11.12
CA ASP A 30 11.99 7.46 12.42
C ASP A 30 11.24 6.40 13.23
N SER A 31 10.61 5.43 12.59
CA SER A 31 10.09 4.24 13.27
C SER A 31 9.88 3.07 12.30
N LYS A 32 10.10 1.86 12.80
CA LYS A 32 9.81 0.61 12.11
C LYS A 32 8.86 -0.24 12.94
N ASN A 33 7.70 -0.56 12.39
CA ASN A 33 6.72 -1.42 13.04
C ASN A 33 6.29 -2.57 12.13
N ILE A 34 6.03 -3.72 12.74
CA ILE A 34 5.45 -4.88 12.07
C ILE A 34 4.26 -5.32 12.92
N LEU A 35 3.12 -5.55 12.27
CA LEU A 35 1.91 -6.03 12.91
C LEU A 35 1.44 -7.32 12.23
N SER A 36 1.30 -8.38 13.02
CA SER A 36 0.60 -9.59 12.61
C SER A 36 -0.90 -9.37 12.85
N ILE A 37 -1.66 -9.19 11.78
CA ILE A 37 -3.12 -9.02 11.85
C ILE A 37 -3.76 -10.37 12.19
N ASN A 38 -3.29 -11.42 11.54
CA ASN A 38 -3.65 -12.82 11.78
C ASN A 38 -2.56 -13.74 11.21
N LYS A 39 -2.73 -15.06 11.33
CA LYS A 39 -1.73 -16.05 10.85
C LYS A 39 -1.40 -15.94 9.35
N ASN A 40 -2.27 -15.31 8.56
CA ASN A 40 -2.17 -15.22 7.10
C ASN A 40 -1.89 -13.79 6.61
N LEU A 41 -1.61 -12.83 7.50
CA LEU A 41 -1.41 -11.43 7.11
C LEU A 41 -0.45 -10.69 8.04
N LEU A 42 0.61 -10.16 7.44
CA LEU A 42 1.62 -9.34 8.08
C LEU A 42 1.68 -7.98 7.39
N PHE A 43 1.63 -6.91 8.18
CA PHE A 43 1.87 -5.54 7.75
C PHE A 43 3.19 -5.04 8.33
N GLY A 44 4.03 -4.39 7.51
CA GLY A 44 5.23 -3.69 7.92
C GLY A 44 5.23 -2.25 7.44
N HIS A 45 5.73 -1.35 8.26
CA HIS A 45 5.82 0.07 7.96
C HIS A 45 7.11 0.69 8.50
N ASN A 46 7.80 1.43 7.65
CA ASN A 46 8.90 2.32 8.03
C ASN A 46 8.41 3.75 7.86
N ARG A 47 8.39 4.51 8.94
CA ARG A 47 7.82 5.86 9.00
C ARG A 47 8.86 6.95 8.85
N LEU A 48 8.59 7.90 7.96
CA LEU A 48 9.15 9.24 8.00
C LEU A 48 8.07 10.18 8.55
N LYS A 49 8.32 10.79 9.71
CA LYS A 49 7.37 11.66 10.41
C LYS A 49 7.29 13.00 9.69
N ILE A 50 6.13 13.35 9.12
CA ILE A 50 5.87 14.62 8.43
C ILE A 50 4.62 15.28 9.02
N ILE A 51 3.47 14.60 8.94
CA ILE A 51 2.22 15.02 9.57
C ILE A 51 2.10 14.24 10.87
N ASP A 52 1.80 14.93 11.97
CA ASP A 52 1.72 14.37 13.33
C ASP A 52 3.01 13.64 13.75
N LEU A 53 3.89 14.36 14.44
CA LEU A 53 5.18 13.82 14.87
C LEU A 53 5.08 12.83 16.04
N SER A 54 3.88 12.67 16.64
CA SER A 54 3.66 11.76 17.75
C SER A 54 3.73 10.30 17.36
N ASN A 55 4.02 9.44 18.32
CA ASN A 55 4.00 7.99 18.12
C ASN A 55 2.57 7.43 17.96
N LYS A 56 1.52 8.21 18.30
CA LYS A 56 0.11 7.82 18.11
C LYS A 56 -0.26 7.66 16.64
N ALA A 57 0.42 8.38 15.74
CA ALA A 57 0.25 8.28 14.30
C ALA A 57 1.16 7.22 13.64
N ASN A 58 1.82 6.37 14.42
CA ASN A 58 2.58 5.25 13.87
C ASN A 58 1.67 4.24 13.17
N GLN A 59 2.22 3.64 12.13
CA GLN A 59 1.56 2.61 11.34
C GLN A 59 2.29 1.26 11.53
N PRO A 60 1.63 0.12 11.34
CA PRO A 60 0.23 -0.06 10.91
C PRO A 60 -0.77 0.51 11.92
N MET A 61 -1.81 1.19 11.40
CA MET A 61 -2.88 1.77 12.23
C MET A 61 -4.15 0.93 12.11
N SER A 62 -4.86 0.74 13.23
CA SER A 62 -6.05 -0.11 13.27
C SER A 62 -7.22 0.57 13.96
N SER A 63 -8.43 0.37 13.46
CA SER A 63 -9.70 0.79 14.05
C SER A 63 -10.85 -0.07 13.50
N ASN A 64 -11.80 -0.49 14.37
CA ASN A 64 -13.06 -1.15 13.99
C ASN A 64 -12.90 -2.25 12.93
N LYS A 65 -12.07 -3.28 13.20
CA LYS A 65 -11.81 -4.41 12.30
C LYS A 65 -11.15 -4.04 10.95
N CYS A 66 -10.60 -2.84 10.83
CA CYS A 66 -9.76 -2.44 9.71
C CYS A 66 -8.35 -2.11 10.19
N SER A 67 -7.35 -2.50 9.41
CA SER A 67 -5.95 -2.17 9.64
C SER A 67 -5.35 -1.63 8.35
N LEU A 68 -4.47 -0.64 8.46
CA LEU A 68 -3.99 0.12 7.31
C LEU A 68 -2.49 0.38 7.40
N VAL A 69 -1.82 0.35 6.25
CA VAL A 69 -0.52 0.95 6.01
C VAL A 69 -0.62 1.89 4.81
N PHE A 70 0.06 3.02 4.91
CA PHE A 70 -0.05 4.13 3.97
C PHE A 70 1.29 4.81 3.74
N ASN A 71 1.60 5.11 2.50
CA ASN A 71 2.71 5.97 2.10
C ASN A 71 2.18 7.07 1.18
N GLY A 72 2.17 8.31 1.65
CA GLY A 72 1.63 9.42 0.88
C GLY A 72 1.31 10.64 1.71
N ILE A 73 0.50 11.51 1.12
CA ILE A 73 -0.15 12.67 1.74
C ILE A 73 -1.52 12.84 1.09
N ILE A 74 -2.58 12.95 1.90
CA ILE A 74 -3.92 13.34 1.47
C ILE A 74 -4.06 14.85 1.70
N TYR A 75 -3.99 15.65 0.65
CA TYR A 75 -3.94 17.10 0.76
C TYR A 75 -5.20 17.70 1.39
N ASN A 76 -6.36 17.14 1.05
CA ASN A 76 -7.66 17.56 1.58
C ASN A 76 -8.08 16.80 2.87
N TYR A 77 -7.10 16.32 3.67
CA TYR A 77 -7.43 15.53 4.86
C TYR A 77 -8.15 16.34 5.94
N LEU A 78 -7.93 17.64 6.02
CA LEU A 78 -8.61 18.51 7.01
C LEU A 78 -10.10 18.67 6.68
N GLU A 79 -10.44 18.88 5.40
CA GLU A 79 -11.82 18.95 4.92
C GLU A 79 -12.56 17.62 5.15
N LEU A 80 -11.89 16.51 4.82
CA LEU A 80 -12.44 15.18 5.05
C LEU A 80 -12.60 14.88 6.56
N LYS A 81 -11.68 15.35 7.38
CA LYS A 81 -11.76 15.22 8.84
C LYS A 81 -12.97 15.95 9.39
N GLU A 82 -13.24 17.16 8.90
CA GLU A 82 -14.41 17.95 9.27
C GLU A 82 -15.72 17.25 8.87
N GLU A 83 -15.82 16.68 7.64
CA GLU A 83 -16.96 15.89 7.18
C GLU A 83 -17.20 14.60 8.01
N LEU A 84 -16.16 14.10 8.66
CA LEU A 84 -16.18 12.83 9.40
C LEU A 84 -16.35 13.01 10.92
N LYS A 85 -16.16 14.19 11.48
CA LYS A 85 -16.09 14.41 12.93
C LYS A 85 -17.35 14.01 13.71
N GLU A 86 -18.52 14.09 13.09
CA GLU A 86 -19.79 13.66 13.72
C GLU A 86 -19.87 12.14 13.92
N ASN A 87 -19.16 11.37 13.08
CA ASN A 87 -19.24 9.91 13.08
C ASN A 87 -17.96 9.24 13.62
N PHE A 88 -16.87 10.01 13.78
CA PHE A 88 -15.55 9.48 14.13
C PHE A 88 -14.79 10.41 15.08
N TYR A 89 -14.36 9.86 16.22
CA TYR A 89 -13.50 10.57 17.16
C TYR A 89 -12.03 10.38 16.80
N PHE A 90 -11.37 11.46 16.39
CA PHE A 90 -9.96 11.47 15.99
C PHE A 90 -9.03 11.58 17.20
N LYS A 91 -8.03 10.72 17.26
CA LYS A 91 -7.01 10.66 18.34
C LYS A 91 -5.68 11.29 17.92
N THR A 92 -5.53 11.56 16.63
CA THR A 92 -4.31 12.09 16.02
C THR A 92 -4.60 13.26 15.09
N ALA A 93 -3.56 13.98 14.70
CA ALA A 93 -3.62 14.99 13.64
C ALA A 93 -3.26 14.40 12.26
N SER A 94 -3.10 13.07 12.14
CA SER A 94 -2.60 12.40 10.95
C SER A 94 -3.70 12.21 9.89
N ASP A 95 -3.33 12.41 8.63
CA ASP A 95 -4.12 12.01 7.46
C ASP A 95 -4.37 10.50 7.40
N THR A 96 -3.47 9.69 7.97
CA THR A 96 -3.61 8.23 8.10
C THR A 96 -4.89 7.84 8.83
N GLU A 97 -5.22 8.51 9.93
CA GLU A 97 -6.45 8.25 10.69
C GLU A 97 -7.69 8.69 9.90
N VAL A 98 -7.58 9.78 9.14
CA VAL A 98 -8.65 10.27 8.25
C VAL A 98 -8.93 9.27 7.12
N ILE A 99 -7.91 8.65 6.53
CA ILE A 99 -8.08 7.58 5.54
C ILE A 99 -8.88 6.43 6.14
N LEU A 100 -8.53 6.01 7.35
CA LEU A 100 -9.19 4.89 8.02
C LEU A 100 -10.65 5.20 8.33
N ALA A 101 -10.94 6.41 8.85
CA ALA A 101 -12.30 6.89 9.13
C ALA A 101 -13.13 6.99 7.83
N ALA A 102 -12.56 7.55 6.78
CA ALA A 102 -13.19 7.66 5.46
C ALA A 102 -13.55 6.29 4.87
N TYR A 103 -12.63 5.33 4.97
CA TYR A 103 -12.88 3.97 4.52
C TYR A 103 -13.98 3.28 5.34
N LEU A 104 -14.01 3.47 6.65
CA LEU A 104 -15.05 2.92 7.53
C LEU A 104 -16.44 3.47 7.19
N LYS A 105 -16.53 4.77 6.82
CA LYS A 105 -17.80 5.44 6.45
C LYS A 105 -18.24 5.11 5.02
N TRP A 106 -17.35 5.22 4.05
CA TRP A 106 -17.71 5.19 2.61
C TRP A 106 -17.20 3.95 1.86
N GLY A 107 -16.52 3.03 2.54
CA GLY A 107 -15.89 1.89 1.87
C GLY A 107 -14.90 2.34 0.79
N SER A 108 -14.81 1.58 -0.29
CA SER A 108 -13.88 1.89 -1.40
C SER A 108 -14.23 3.18 -2.17
N GLU A 109 -15.42 3.77 -2.00
CA GLU A 109 -15.75 5.05 -2.64
C GLU A 109 -14.98 6.23 -2.02
N CYS A 110 -14.43 6.08 -0.81
CA CYS A 110 -13.59 7.09 -0.18
C CYS A 110 -12.39 7.49 -1.06
N PHE A 111 -11.81 6.55 -1.82
CA PHE A 111 -10.64 6.83 -2.66
C PHE A 111 -10.91 7.85 -3.77
N LYS A 112 -12.16 8.01 -4.19
CA LYS A 112 -12.56 9.04 -5.16
C LYS A 112 -12.53 10.45 -4.56
N LYS A 113 -12.75 10.55 -3.24
CA LYS A 113 -12.74 11.81 -2.49
C LYS A 113 -11.32 12.30 -2.18
N PHE A 114 -10.31 11.43 -2.22
CA PHE A 114 -8.94 11.79 -1.86
C PHE A 114 -8.27 12.63 -2.95
N ILE A 115 -7.78 13.78 -2.57
CA ILE A 115 -6.88 14.63 -3.34
C ILE A 115 -5.49 14.47 -2.72
N GLY A 116 -4.54 13.92 -3.49
CA GLY A 116 -3.22 13.66 -2.94
C GLY A 116 -2.42 12.61 -3.72
N MET A 117 -1.28 12.28 -3.16
CA MET A 117 -0.38 11.23 -3.66
C MET A 117 -0.31 10.10 -2.64
N PHE A 118 -0.66 8.88 -3.04
CA PHE A 118 -0.81 7.80 -2.08
C PHE A 118 -0.63 6.39 -2.65
N SER A 119 -0.08 5.54 -1.78
CA SER A 119 -0.20 4.10 -1.85
C SER A 119 -0.77 3.62 -0.53
N ILE A 120 -1.93 2.98 -0.55
CA ILE A 120 -2.70 2.58 0.61
C ILE A 120 -2.96 1.07 0.54
N VAL A 121 -2.75 0.35 1.65
CA VAL A 121 -3.19 -1.04 1.81
C VAL A 121 -3.99 -1.15 3.08
N ILE A 122 -5.26 -1.57 2.96
CA ILE A 122 -6.19 -1.79 4.06
C ILE A 122 -6.56 -3.26 4.12
N TRP A 123 -6.49 -3.87 5.29
CA TRP A 123 -7.21 -5.11 5.59
C TRP A 123 -8.58 -4.77 6.14
N ASP A 124 -9.61 -5.26 5.51
CA ASP A 124 -10.97 -5.21 6.02
C ASP A 124 -11.37 -6.59 6.53
N ASP A 125 -11.40 -6.74 7.85
CA ASP A 125 -11.74 -8.01 8.49
C ASP A 125 -13.21 -8.39 8.32
N ARG A 126 -14.09 -7.43 8.02
CA ARG A 126 -15.52 -7.65 7.73
C ARG A 126 -15.69 -8.34 6.37
N LEU A 127 -14.94 -7.86 5.37
CA LEU A 127 -14.95 -8.39 4.00
C LEU A 127 -13.98 -9.54 3.81
N LYS A 128 -13.02 -9.74 4.75
CA LYS A 128 -11.90 -10.70 4.65
C LYS A 128 -11.08 -10.48 3.38
N LYS A 129 -10.81 -9.21 3.04
CA LYS A 129 -10.08 -8.79 1.84
C LYS A 129 -9.01 -7.76 2.16
N LEU A 130 -7.93 -7.78 1.35
CA LEU A 130 -7.04 -6.64 1.19
C LEU A 130 -7.64 -5.68 0.17
N ILE A 131 -7.64 -4.40 0.52
CA ILE A 131 -8.00 -3.29 -0.35
C ILE A 131 -6.72 -2.52 -0.60
N VAL A 132 -6.32 -2.41 -1.85
CA VAL A 132 -5.09 -1.71 -2.26
C VAL A 132 -5.49 -0.57 -3.17
N ALA A 133 -5.04 0.64 -2.88
CA ALA A 133 -5.31 1.81 -3.71
C ALA A 133 -4.01 2.54 -4.04
N ARG A 134 -3.88 3.00 -5.29
CA ARG A 134 -2.78 3.84 -5.75
C ARG A 134 -3.34 5.13 -6.34
N ASP A 135 -2.68 6.25 -6.08
CA ASP A 135 -3.09 7.56 -6.58
C ASP A 135 -3.21 7.60 -8.12
N ARG A 136 -3.92 8.60 -8.62
CA ARG A 136 -4.32 8.69 -10.04
C ARG A 136 -3.14 8.83 -11.01
N LEU A 137 -2.03 9.41 -10.54
CA LEU A 137 -0.80 9.61 -11.33
C LEU A 137 0.28 8.57 -11.03
N GLY A 138 0.07 7.70 -10.01
CA GLY A 138 1.07 6.73 -9.58
C GLY A 138 2.30 7.35 -8.93
N ILE A 139 2.18 8.55 -8.33
CA ILE A 139 3.30 9.27 -7.71
C ILE A 139 3.92 8.43 -6.58
N LYS A 140 3.09 7.73 -5.81
CA LYS A 140 3.62 6.81 -4.80
C LYS A 140 3.76 5.40 -5.38
N PRO A 141 4.98 4.84 -5.36
CA PRO A 141 5.22 3.52 -5.92
C PRO A 141 4.59 2.43 -5.06
N LEU A 142 4.09 1.38 -5.71
CA LEU A 142 3.61 0.19 -5.05
C LEU A 142 3.70 -1.00 -6.00
N TYR A 143 4.42 -2.02 -5.57
CA TYR A 143 4.71 -3.22 -6.36
C TYR A 143 4.22 -4.47 -5.65
N TYR A 144 4.03 -5.55 -6.41
CA TYR A 144 3.67 -6.84 -5.84
C TYR A 144 4.31 -8.01 -6.58
N LYS A 145 4.44 -9.12 -5.88
CA LYS A 145 4.82 -10.43 -6.41
C LYS A 145 3.89 -11.47 -5.84
N ILE A 146 3.34 -12.31 -6.71
CA ILE A 146 2.62 -13.51 -6.28
C ILE A 146 3.59 -14.67 -6.35
N PHE A 147 3.72 -15.41 -5.26
CA PHE A 147 4.54 -16.60 -5.19
C PHE A 147 3.85 -17.66 -4.35
N LYS A 148 3.65 -18.85 -4.93
CA LYS A 148 2.81 -19.91 -4.37
C LYS A 148 1.41 -19.37 -4.06
N ASP A 149 0.96 -19.56 -2.82
CA ASP A 149 -0.36 -19.14 -2.31
C ASP A 149 -0.32 -17.80 -1.56
N CYS A 150 0.69 -16.97 -1.84
CA CYS A 150 0.91 -15.70 -1.16
C CYS A 150 1.11 -14.55 -2.14
N ILE A 151 0.63 -13.36 -1.75
CA ILE A 151 0.99 -12.10 -2.37
C ILE A 151 1.86 -11.28 -1.41
N TYR A 152 2.92 -10.72 -1.95
CA TYR A 152 3.86 -9.84 -1.28
C TYR A 152 3.77 -8.47 -1.93
N ILE A 153 3.58 -7.42 -1.13
CA ILE A 153 3.43 -6.04 -1.59
C ILE A 153 4.52 -5.20 -0.96
N SER A 154 5.09 -4.27 -1.72
CA SER A 154 6.15 -3.39 -1.23
C SER A 154 6.16 -2.05 -1.97
N SER A 155 6.61 -0.99 -1.27
CA SER A 155 6.87 0.32 -1.87
C SER A 155 8.02 0.32 -2.88
N GLU A 156 8.90 -0.68 -2.85
CA GLU A 156 10.02 -0.83 -3.78
C GLU A 156 10.15 -2.27 -4.24
N VAL A 157 10.82 -2.47 -5.38
CA VAL A 157 11.07 -3.79 -5.96
C VAL A 157 12.04 -4.62 -5.10
N LYS A 158 13.07 -3.98 -4.51
CA LYS A 158 14.14 -4.65 -3.76
C LYS A 158 13.66 -5.67 -2.71
N PRO A 159 12.68 -5.37 -1.83
CA PRO A 159 12.16 -6.35 -0.89
C PRO A 159 11.51 -7.58 -1.57
N LEU A 160 10.91 -7.40 -2.75
CA LEU A 160 10.22 -8.47 -3.48
C LEU A 160 11.20 -9.45 -4.15
N LEU A 161 12.43 -9.05 -4.39
CA LEU A 161 13.49 -9.93 -4.89
C LEU A 161 13.89 -11.00 -3.87
N ARG A 162 13.62 -10.78 -2.56
CA ARG A 162 13.87 -11.78 -1.50
C ARG A 162 12.86 -12.92 -1.47
N VAL A 163 11.71 -12.76 -2.11
CA VAL A 163 10.59 -13.71 -2.01
C VAL A 163 10.90 -15.03 -2.70
N ALA A 164 11.58 -14.97 -3.85
CA ALA A 164 12.02 -16.11 -4.64
C ALA A 164 13.04 -15.65 -5.67
N ASP A 165 13.70 -16.58 -6.32
CA ASP A 165 14.59 -16.28 -7.45
C ASP A 165 13.89 -15.40 -8.46
N TYR A 166 14.66 -14.54 -9.11
CA TYR A 166 14.15 -13.59 -10.07
C TYR A 166 14.85 -13.73 -11.42
N LYS A 167 14.12 -13.38 -12.46
CA LYS A 167 14.63 -13.27 -13.82
C LYS A 167 14.45 -11.86 -14.32
N ILE A 168 15.34 -11.46 -15.21
CA ILE A 168 15.29 -10.14 -15.85
C ILE A 168 14.24 -10.17 -16.97
N ASN A 169 13.36 -9.17 -17.00
CA ASN A 169 12.38 -9.00 -18.08
C ASN A 169 13.05 -8.32 -19.28
N LYS A 170 13.51 -9.14 -20.22
CA LYS A 170 14.23 -8.69 -21.42
C LYS A 170 13.44 -7.70 -22.26
N ASN A 171 12.12 -7.85 -22.35
CA ASN A 171 11.26 -6.94 -23.12
C ASN A 171 11.21 -5.54 -22.53
N VAL A 172 11.11 -5.43 -21.20
CA VAL A 172 11.16 -4.13 -20.52
C VAL A 172 12.52 -3.47 -20.66
N ILE A 173 13.60 -4.23 -20.56
CA ILE A 173 14.95 -3.74 -20.80
C ILE A 173 15.11 -3.24 -22.23
N TYR A 174 14.65 -4.02 -23.22
CA TYR A 174 14.67 -3.61 -24.63
C TYR A 174 13.92 -2.28 -24.84
N ASN A 175 12.71 -2.16 -24.29
CA ASN A 175 11.93 -0.94 -24.40
C ASN A 175 12.61 0.26 -23.72
N TYR A 176 13.27 0.03 -22.60
CA TYR A 176 14.01 1.08 -21.89
C TYR A 176 15.18 1.61 -22.72
N PHE A 177 16.03 0.72 -23.23
CA PHE A 177 17.21 1.14 -24.01
C PHE A 177 16.87 1.76 -25.37
N ASN A 178 15.81 1.28 -26.03
CA ASN A 178 15.47 1.80 -27.36
C ASN A 178 14.52 3.00 -27.34
N PHE A 179 13.65 3.10 -26.31
CA PHE A 179 12.56 4.09 -26.30
C PHE A 179 12.48 4.89 -24.99
N SER A 180 13.41 4.67 -24.04
CA SER A 180 13.39 5.24 -22.68
C SER A 180 12.08 4.96 -21.94
N LEU A 181 11.38 3.88 -22.30
CA LEU A 181 10.10 3.47 -21.72
C LEU A 181 10.33 2.50 -20.56
N TYR A 182 10.02 2.95 -19.36
CA TYR A 182 9.96 2.12 -18.15
C TYR A 182 8.69 2.49 -17.38
N GLU A 183 8.17 1.55 -16.63
CA GLU A 183 6.93 1.73 -15.81
C GLU A 183 5.69 2.24 -16.58
N HIS A 184 5.68 2.19 -17.91
CA HIS A 184 4.56 2.59 -18.75
C HIS A 184 3.40 1.58 -18.72
N LYS A 185 3.63 0.38 -18.19
CA LYS A 185 2.66 -0.71 -17.96
C LYS A 185 2.87 -1.29 -16.57
N GLU A 186 2.15 -2.36 -16.25
CA GLU A 186 2.27 -3.06 -14.96
C GLU A 186 3.61 -3.79 -14.78
N ASN A 187 4.34 -4.09 -15.85
CA ASN A 187 5.61 -4.83 -15.83
C ASN A 187 6.77 -3.98 -15.28
N THR A 188 7.68 -4.64 -14.57
CA THR A 188 8.94 -4.08 -14.10
C THR A 188 10.13 -4.71 -14.86
N PHE A 189 11.36 -4.29 -14.55
CA PHE A 189 12.59 -4.92 -15.05
C PHE A 189 12.77 -6.39 -14.62
N PHE A 190 11.93 -6.88 -13.71
CA PHE A 190 11.98 -8.24 -13.18
C PHE A 190 10.70 -8.98 -13.53
N GLU A 191 10.85 -10.22 -14.04
CA GLU A 191 9.70 -11.10 -14.29
C GLU A 191 8.92 -11.37 -12.99
N ASN A 192 7.59 -11.43 -13.10
CA ASN A 192 6.68 -11.73 -11.98
C ASN A 192 6.72 -10.71 -10.82
N ILE A 193 7.35 -9.55 -11.00
CA ILE A 193 7.20 -8.39 -10.12
C ILE A 193 6.46 -7.32 -10.91
N LEU A 194 5.27 -6.99 -10.46
CA LEU A 194 4.37 -6.06 -11.14
C LEU A 194 4.12 -4.83 -10.27
N GLN A 195 3.78 -3.71 -10.88
CA GLN A 195 3.28 -2.55 -10.16
C GLN A 195 1.75 -2.53 -10.16
N PHE A 196 1.16 -2.00 -9.10
CA PHE A 196 -0.26 -1.68 -9.10
C PHE A 196 -0.51 -0.50 -10.04
N SER A 197 -1.48 -0.63 -10.95
CA SER A 197 -1.83 0.44 -11.91
C SER A 197 -2.28 1.71 -11.17
N PRO A 198 -1.81 2.91 -11.60
CA PRO A 198 -2.29 4.19 -11.09
C PRO A 198 -3.79 4.38 -11.29
N GLY A 199 -4.46 5.06 -10.37
CA GLY A 199 -5.89 5.40 -10.50
C GLY A 199 -6.84 4.22 -10.29
N TYR A 200 -6.38 3.14 -9.66
CA TYR A 200 -7.21 1.98 -9.37
C TYR A 200 -7.24 1.63 -7.89
N VAL A 201 -8.36 1.06 -7.47
CA VAL A 201 -8.49 0.28 -6.25
C VAL A 201 -8.58 -1.21 -6.60
N PHE A 202 -7.85 -2.02 -5.86
CA PHE A 202 -7.80 -3.47 -6.01
C PHE A 202 -8.39 -4.13 -4.78
N GLN A 203 -9.16 -5.20 -4.97
CA GLN A 203 -9.64 -6.07 -3.92
C GLN A 203 -9.00 -7.44 -4.09
N ILE A 204 -8.33 -7.92 -3.07
CA ILE A 204 -7.62 -9.20 -3.08
C ILE A 204 -8.24 -10.09 -2.00
N ASP A 205 -8.79 -11.24 -2.42
CA ASP A 205 -9.39 -12.19 -1.51
C ASP A 205 -8.37 -13.22 -0.96
N ARG A 206 -8.83 -14.13 -0.10
CA ARG A 206 -8.00 -15.16 0.52
C ARG A 206 -7.39 -16.17 -0.45
N ASN A 207 -7.92 -16.25 -1.66
CA ASN A 207 -7.41 -17.10 -2.74
C ASN A 207 -6.49 -16.32 -3.70
N ILE A 208 -6.08 -15.11 -3.31
CA ILE A 208 -5.24 -14.19 -4.09
C ILE A 208 -5.86 -13.81 -5.44
N LYS A 209 -7.20 -13.89 -5.56
CA LYS A 209 -7.91 -13.36 -6.72
C LYS A 209 -7.99 -11.85 -6.62
N ILE A 210 -7.53 -11.17 -7.67
CA ILE A 210 -7.44 -9.70 -7.74
C ILE A 210 -8.58 -9.20 -8.62
N LYS A 211 -9.40 -8.28 -8.08
CA LYS A 211 -10.38 -7.48 -8.84
C LYS A 211 -9.96 -6.02 -8.76
N LYS A 212 -10.05 -5.28 -9.86
CA LYS A 212 -9.72 -3.84 -9.89
C LYS A 212 -10.92 -3.00 -10.32
N LYS A 213 -11.03 -1.79 -9.74
CA LYS A 213 -12.04 -0.77 -10.08
C LYS A 213 -11.32 0.57 -10.22
N ASN A 214 -11.66 1.33 -11.24
CA ASN A 214 -11.11 2.68 -11.44
C ASN A 214 -11.67 3.66 -10.38
N ILE A 215 -10.81 4.54 -9.86
CA ILE A 215 -11.17 5.60 -8.89
C ILE A 215 -11.20 6.99 -9.54
N GLY A 216 -11.15 7.06 -10.85
CA GLY A 216 -11.13 8.26 -11.66
C GLY A 216 -9.77 8.52 -12.29
N HIS A 217 -9.78 9.16 -13.44
CA HIS A 217 -8.61 9.71 -14.10
C HIS A 217 -8.59 11.22 -13.87
N PHE A 218 -7.41 11.85 -13.94
CA PHE A 218 -7.39 13.28 -14.22
C PHE A 218 -7.89 13.46 -15.66
N LEU A 219 -8.92 14.28 -15.84
CA LEU A 219 -9.21 14.85 -17.15
C LEU A 219 -8.09 15.86 -17.40
N ILE A 220 -7.18 15.53 -18.30
CA ILE A 220 -6.21 16.47 -18.86
C ILE A 220 -6.89 17.24 -19.98
#